data_3354cc3ada1154de79996d4de91557c9
#
_entry.id   3354cc3ada1154de79996d4de91557c9
#
_cell.length_a   1.000
_cell.length_b   1.000
_cell.length_c   1.000
_cell.angle_alpha   90.00
_cell.angle_beta   90.00
_cell.angle_gamma   90.00
#
_symmetry.space_group_name_H-M   'P 1'
#
loop_
_entity.id
_entity.type
_entity.pdbx_description
1 polymer ?
#
loop_
_entity_poly.entity_id
_entity_poly.type
_entity_poly.pdbx_seq_one_letter_code
_entity_poly.pdbx_strand_id
1 'polypeptide(L)'
;LYLLQQALIWVITIYWAYQIIVSFCSLIKLKDKKLLINKNHKFMAIIPAHNEEAVIKNLVESLKNQDYPKELYDIYVIADNCTDRTAEIAKEAGAIVYKRFDELHKTKGFALNWFLKQKIEEDADYDAFCIFDADNIVDKNFLKAMNKKLNQGEDVVQGYRDIKNPSDSWVTAGYAIFYWTMNRFYHLARYNLGLSPLINGTGFMVKFDV
;
A
#
# COMPACT_ATOMS: atom_id res chain seq x y z
N LEU A 1 44.61 0.47 5.16
CA LEU A 1 43.65 0.87 4.10
C LEU A 1 43.26 -0.33 3.21
N TYR A 2 44.24 -1.06 2.68
CA TYR A 2 44.01 -2.22 1.78
C TYR A 2 43.10 -3.32 2.42
N LEU A 3 43.39 -3.74 3.66
CA LEU A 3 42.57 -4.75 4.37
C LEU A 3 41.14 -4.28 4.60
N LEU A 4 40.92 -3.01 4.91
CA LEU A 4 39.60 -2.43 5.07
C LEU A 4 38.81 -2.43 3.73
N GLN A 5 39.48 -2.09 2.64
CA GLN A 5 38.91 -2.13 1.29
C GLN A 5 38.50 -3.57 0.90
N GLN A 6 39.38 -4.56 1.14
CA GLN A 6 39.07 -5.96 0.88
C GLN A 6 37.89 -6.46 1.72
N ALA A 7 37.84 -6.13 3.01
CA ALA A 7 36.72 -6.47 3.88
C ALA A 7 35.40 -5.89 3.35
N LEU A 8 35.39 -4.63 2.91
CA LEU A 8 34.21 -3.98 2.35
C LEU A 8 33.75 -4.68 1.06
N ILE A 9 34.67 -5.03 0.17
CA ILE A 9 34.34 -5.78 -1.07
C ILE A 9 33.69 -7.11 -0.73
N TRP A 10 34.23 -7.86 0.23
CA TRP A 10 33.64 -9.13 0.64
C TRP A 10 32.26 -8.98 1.24
N VAL A 11 32.03 -7.99 2.09
CA VAL A 11 30.70 -7.71 2.66
C VAL A 11 29.67 -7.42 1.55
N ILE A 12 30.03 -6.57 0.59
CA ILE A 12 29.16 -6.24 -0.54
C ILE A 12 28.91 -7.49 -1.40
N THR A 13 29.93 -8.26 -1.69
CA THR A 13 29.82 -9.49 -2.50
C THR A 13 28.91 -10.52 -1.84
N ILE A 14 29.08 -10.76 -0.54
CA ILE A 14 28.24 -11.69 0.22
C ILE A 14 26.78 -11.21 0.25
N TYR A 15 26.58 -9.90 0.46
CA TYR A 15 25.23 -9.32 0.42
C TYR A 15 24.54 -9.54 -0.93
N TRP A 16 25.22 -9.26 -2.05
CA TRP A 16 24.67 -9.46 -3.39
C TRP A 16 24.44 -10.94 -3.71
N ALA A 17 25.36 -11.82 -3.32
CA ALA A 17 25.18 -13.27 -3.46
C ALA A 17 23.93 -13.74 -2.71
N TYR A 18 23.74 -13.27 -1.49
CA TYR A 18 22.52 -13.54 -0.71
C TYR A 18 21.26 -13.08 -1.44
N GLN A 19 21.24 -11.83 -1.96
CA GLN A 19 20.09 -11.30 -2.68
C GLN A 19 19.77 -12.11 -3.95
N ILE A 20 20.79 -12.53 -4.69
CA ILE A 20 20.63 -13.38 -5.88
C ILE A 20 20.02 -14.74 -5.51
N ILE A 21 20.54 -15.39 -4.47
CA ILE A 21 20.02 -16.69 -4.01
C ILE A 21 18.57 -16.57 -3.57
N VAL A 22 18.24 -15.54 -2.78
CA VAL A 22 16.85 -15.27 -2.34
C VAL A 22 15.94 -15.04 -3.54
N SER A 23 16.38 -14.29 -4.54
CA SER A 23 15.60 -13.98 -5.74
C SER A 23 15.15 -15.23 -6.50
N PHE A 24 15.97 -16.27 -6.55
CA PHE A 24 15.59 -17.56 -7.17
C PHE A 24 14.38 -18.23 -6.49
N CYS A 25 14.13 -17.95 -5.21
CA CYS A 25 12.98 -18.46 -4.49
C CYS A 25 11.65 -17.91 -5.05
N SER A 26 11.69 -16.81 -5.83
CA SER A 26 10.51 -16.30 -6.54
C SER A 26 10.01 -17.22 -7.66
N LEU A 27 10.86 -18.10 -8.15
CA LEU A 27 10.53 -19.07 -9.20
C LEU A 27 9.77 -20.29 -8.63
N ILE A 28 9.82 -20.48 -7.33
CA ILE A 28 9.11 -21.56 -6.65
C ILE A 28 7.63 -21.15 -6.55
N LYS A 29 6.76 -21.91 -7.21
CA LYS A 29 5.32 -21.72 -7.10
C LYS A 29 4.82 -22.44 -5.84
N LEU A 30 4.69 -21.70 -4.75
CA LEU A 30 4.07 -22.24 -3.55
C LEU A 30 2.56 -22.41 -3.74
N LYS A 31 2.00 -23.42 -3.06
CA LYS A 31 0.54 -23.53 -2.94
C LYS A 31 0.02 -22.34 -2.11
N ASP A 32 -1.10 -21.79 -2.53
CA ASP A 32 -1.81 -20.80 -1.71
C ASP A 32 -2.03 -21.34 -0.29
N LYS A 33 -1.81 -20.50 0.71
CA LYS A 33 -2.17 -20.84 2.09
C LYS A 33 -3.66 -21.16 2.17
N LYS A 34 -4.02 -22.14 3.00
CA LYS A 34 -5.42 -22.43 3.28
C LYS A 34 -6.07 -21.23 3.97
N LEU A 35 -7.34 -21.02 3.71
CA LEU A 35 -8.14 -20.06 4.46
C LEU A 35 -8.30 -20.57 5.90
N LEU A 36 -8.01 -19.73 6.87
CA LEU A 36 -8.27 -20.00 8.29
C LEU A 36 -9.72 -19.70 8.65
N ILE A 37 -10.26 -18.67 8.04
CA ILE A 37 -11.66 -18.25 8.13
C ILE A 37 -12.18 -17.95 6.73
N ASN A 38 -13.49 -17.82 6.59
CA ASN A 38 -14.11 -17.47 5.30
C ASN A 38 -15.24 -16.47 5.56
N LYS A 39 -14.85 -15.21 5.71
CA LYS A 39 -15.80 -14.09 5.83
C LYS A 39 -15.39 -12.94 4.92
N ASN A 40 -16.34 -12.06 4.64
CA ASN A 40 -16.03 -10.75 4.06
C ASN A 40 -15.73 -9.79 5.20
N HIS A 41 -14.52 -9.28 5.23
CA HIS A 41 -14.04 -8.32 6.22
C HIS A 41 -14.44 -6.90 5.87
N LYS A 42 -14.59 -6.06 6.89
CA LYS A 42 -14.87 -4.64 6.71
C LYS A 42 -13.59 -3.82 6.63
N PHE A 43 -13.43 -3.05 5.56
CA PHE A 43 -12.22 -2.29 5.27
C PHE A 43 -12.41 -0.78 5.37
N MET A 44 -11.36 -0.11 5.78
CA MET A 44 -11.22 1.34 5.72
C MET A 44 -10.13 1.69 4.69
N ALA A 45 -10.50 2.35 3.59
CA ALA A 45 -9.54 2.89 2.62
C ALA A 45 -9.18 4.33 3.02
N ILE A 46 -7.91 4.58 3.37
CA ILE A 46 -7.43 5.86 3.90
C ILE A 46 -6.52 6.52 2.87
N ILE A 47 -6.83 7.76 2.53
CA ILE A 47 -6.10 8.55 1.54
C ILE A 47 -5.67 9.88 2.19
N PRO A 48 -4.43 9.99 2.70
CA PRO A 48 -3.88 11.29 3.05
C PRO A 48 -3.56 12.08 1.78
N ALA A 49 -4.06 13.29 1.70
CA ALA A 49 -3.93 14.17 0.52
C ALA A 49 -3.54 15.59 0.94
N HIS A 50 -2.60 16.18 0.18
CA HIS A 50 -2.18 17.56 0.34
C HIS A 50 -2.07 18.24 -1.02
N ASN A 51 -3.06 19.10 -1.38
CA ASN A 51 -3.13 19.78 -2.66
C ASN A 51 -3.11 18.83 -3.87
N GLU A 52 -4.05 17.89 -3.88
CA GLU A 52 -4.15 16.81 -4.88
C GLU A 52 -5.44 16.93 -5.73
N GLU A 53 -5.97 18.16 -5.94
CA GLU A 53 -7.23 18.39 -6.65
C GLU A 53 -7.26 17.79 -8.05
N ALA A 54 -6.09 17.70 -8.72
CA ALA A 54 -5.98 17.18 -10.08
C ALA A 54 -6.18 15.67 -10.20
N VAL A 55 -5.92 14.90 -9.13
CA VAL A 55 -5.82 13.43 -9.19
C VAL A 55 -6.73 12.69 -8.22
N ILE A 56 -7.12 13.31 -7.10
CA ILE A 56 -7.88 12.65 -6.01
C ILE A 56 -9.18 12.00 -6.49
N LYS A 57 -9.87 12.60 -7.44
CA LYS A 57 -11.11 12.07 -8.02
C LYS A 57 -10.92 10.69 -8.63
N ASN A 58 -9.85 10.50 -9.41
CA ASN A 58 -9.57 9.24 -10.10
C ASN A 58 -9.36 8.08 -9.11
N LEU A 59 -8.64 8.34 -8.00
CA LEU A 59 -8.44 7.35 -6.96
C LEU A 59 -9.76 6.99 -6.28
N VAL A 60 -10.55 7.98 -5.84
CA VAL A 60 -11.84 7.74 -5.19
C VAL A 60 -12.78 6.94 -6.10
N GLU A 61 -12.86 7.28 -7.39
CA GLU A 61 -13.66 6.52 -8.36
C GLU A 61 -13.17 5.09 -8.55
N SER A 62 -11.84 4.85 -8.59
CA SER A 62 -11.29 3.50 -8.69
C SER A 62 -11.59 2.65 -7.44
N LEU A 63 -11.60 3.25 -6.26
CA LEU A 63 -12.01 2.59 -5.02
C LEU A 63 -13.52 2.32 -4.98
N LYS A 64 -14.36 3.22 -5.49
CA LYS A 64 -15.81 2.97 -5.62
C LYS A 64 -16.13 1.83 -6.58
N ASN A 65 -15.24 1.52 -7.52
CA ASN A 65 -15.41 0.46 -8.51
C ASN A 65 -14.83 -0.90 -8.06
N GLN A 66 -14.54 -1.09 -6.77
CA GLN A 66 -14.08 -2.38 -6.27
C GLN A 66 -15.13 -3.48 -6.44
N ASP A 67 -14.69 -4.68 -6.86
CA ASP A 67 -15.48 -5.93 -6.86
C ASP A 67 -15.55 -6.49 -5.43
N TYR A 68 -16.22 -5.73 -4.55
CA TYR A 68 -16.39 -6.03 -3.14
C TYR A 68 -17.70 -5.43 -2.63
N PRO A 69 -18.40 -6.03 -1.64
CA PRO A 69 -19.65 -5.50 -1.12
C PRO A 69 -19.50 -4.06 -0.61
N LYS A 70 -20.34 -3.14 -1.11
CA LYS A 70 -20.22 -1.70 -0.88
C LYS A 70 -20.40 -1.29 0.57
N GLU A 71 -21.20 -2.06 1.31
CA GLU A 71 -21.48 -1.91 2.73
C GLU A 71 -20.30 -2.35 3.64
N LEU A 72 -19.29 -3.01 3.06
CA LEU A 72 -18.15 -3.54 3.79
C LEU A 72 -16.87 -2.74 3.58
N TYR A 73 -16.94 -1.55 3.00
CA TYR A 73 -15.79 -0.64 2.99
C TYR A 73 -16.22 0.82 2.88
N ASP A 74 -15.44 1.67 3.52
CA ASP A 74 -15.57 3.12 3.46
C ASP A 74 -14.29 3.76 2.91
N ILE A 75 -14.44 4.88 2.20
CA ILE A 75 -13.35 5.63 1.59
C ILE A 75 -13.18 6.93 2.35
N TYR A 76 -12.06 7.09 3.05
CA TYR A 76 -11.71 8.26 3.84
C TYR A 76 -10.59 9.05 3.16
N VAL A 77 -10.82 10.36 2.98
CA VAL A 77 -9.80 11.29 2.52
C VAL A 77 -9.44 12.23 3.67
N ILE A 78 -8.17 12.27 4.02
CA ILE A 78 -7.63 13.23 4.98
C ILE A 78 -7.05 14.39 4.18
N ALA A 79 -7.80 15.47 4.04
CA ALA A 79 -7.34 16.71 3.40
C ALA A 79 -6.43 17.46 4.40
N ASP A 80 -5.12 17.17 4.34
CA ASP A 80 -4.12 17.67 5.28
C ASP A 80 -3.50 18.98 4.79
N ASN A 81 -3.77 20.08 5.48
CA ASN A 81 -3.28 21.41 5.15
C ASN A 81 -3.54 21.81 3.67
N CYS A 82 -4.66 21.38 3.10
CA CYS A 82 -5.01 21.72 1.72
C CYS A 82 -5.43 23.18 1.61
N THR A 83 -4.97 23.83 0.54
CA THR A 83 -5.31 25.20 0.15
C THR A 83 -6.08 25.26 -1.17
N ASP A 84 -6.21 24.11 -1.86
CA ASP A 84 -6.93 23.91 -3.12
C ASP A 84 -8.29 23.23 -2.89
N ARG A 85 -8.92 22.75 -3.95
CA ARG A 85 -10.23 22.10 -3.94
C ARG A 85 -10.18 20.60 -3.67
N THR A 86 -9.05 20.04 -3.17
CA THR A 86 -8.89 18.60 -2.89
C THR A 86 -10.06 18.04 -2.07
N ALA A 87 -10.42 18.72 -0.97
CA ALA A 87 -11.47 18.26 -0.07
C ALA A 87 -12.86 18.24 -0.70
N GLU A 88 -13.19 19.29 -1.47
CA GLU A 88 -14.46 19.43 -2.17
C GLU A 88 -14.60 18.35 -3.25
N ILE A 89 -13.56 18.19 -4.08
CA ILE A 89 -13.54 17.19 -5.17
C ILE A 89 -13.63 15.75 -4.62
N ALA A 90 -12.91 15.45 -3.53
CA ALA A 90 -13.00 14.13 -2.89
C ALA A 90 -14.42 13.84 -2.36
N LYS A 91 -15.06 14.85 -1.75
CA LYS A 91 -16.44 14.73 -1.26
C LYS A 91 -17.44 14.55 -2.40
N GLU A 92 -17.31 15.33 -3.47
CA GLU A 92 -18.15 15.20 -4.69
C GLU A 92 -17.99 13.84 -5.35
N ALA A 93 -16.77 13.26 -5.31
CA ALA A 93 -16.51 11.91 -5.79
C ALA A 93 -17.12 10.81 -4.88
N GLY A 94 -17.56 11.17 -3.66
CA GLY A 94 -18.27 10.28 -2.73
C GLY A 94 -17.39 9.70 -1.60
N ALA A 95 -16.25 10.32 -1.30
CA ALA A 95 -15.45 9.98 -0.14
C ALA A 95 -15.96 10.70 1.13
N ILE A 96 -15.69 10.11 2.29
CA ILE A 96 -15.85 10.73 3.60
C ILE A 96 -14.58 11.57 3.86
N VAL A 97 -14.73 12.90 3.99
CA VAL A 97 -13.58 13.80 4.05
C VAL A 97 -13.38 14.35 5.45
N TYR A 98 -12.14 14.22 5.93
CA TYR A 98 -11.64 14.84 7.15
C TYR A 98 -10.66 15.94 6.79
N LYS A 99 -10.90 17.18 7.23
CA LYS A 99 -9.98 18.30 7.06
C LYS A 99 -9.10 18.43 8.30
N ARG A 100 -7.79 18.46 8.10
CA ARG A 100 -6.79 18.66 9.14
C ARG A 100 -5.92 19.86 8.80
N PHE A 101 -5.73 20.74 9.78
CA PHE A 101 -4.83 21.88 9.69
C PHE A 101 -3.86 21.86 10.86
N ASP A 102 -2.59 21.56 10.59
CA ASP A 102 -1.53 21.54 11.60
C ASP A 102 -0.22 21.94 10.91
N GLU A 103 0.24 23.16 11.20
CA GLU A 103 1.43 23.71 10.58
C GLU A 103 2.74 23.11 11.12
N LEU A 104 2.71 22.52 12.28
CA LEU A 104 3.89 21.94 12.91
C LEU A 104 4.17 20.50 12.47
N HIS A 105 3.13 19.74 12.09
CA HIS A 105 3.21 18.31 11.80
C HIS A 105 2.65 17.99 10.41
N LYS A 106 3.36 18.37 9.34
CA LYS A 106 2.90 18.34 7.94
C LYS A 106 3.21 17.07 7.17
N THR A 107 3.54 15.95 7.82
CA THR A 107 3.84 14.72 7.08
C THR A 107 2.66 13.76 7.03
N LYS A 108 2.63 12.91 5.98
CA LYS A 108 1.67 11.82 5.80
C LYS A 108 1.51 10.98 7.09
N GLY A 109 2.61 10.68 7.78
CA GLY A 109 2.59 9.90 9.02
C GLY A 109 1.80 10.58 10.14
N PHE A 110 1.93 11.90 10.29
CA PHE A 110 1.16 12.65 11.29
C PHE A 110 -0.33 12.71 10.94
N ALA A 111 -0.68 12.89 9.67
CA ALA A 111 -2.06 12.88 9.22
C ALA A 111 -2.73 11.53 9.47
N LEU A 112 -2.05 10.42 9.14
CA LEU A 112 -2.51 9.06 9.40
C LEU A 112 -2.66 8.78 10.90
N ASN A 113 -1.67 9.14 11.72
CA ASN A 113 -1.73 8.94 13.17
C ASN A 113 -2.89 9.73 13.80
N TRP A 114 -3.10 10.97 13.38
CA TRP A 114 -4.21 11.80 13.83
C TRP A 114 -5.56 11.17 13.51
N PHE A 115 -5.74 10.69 12.28
CA PHE A 115 -6.99 10.07 11.83
C PHE A 115 -7.24 8.71 12.51
N LEU A 116 -6.23 7.85 12.56
CA LEU A 116 -6.36 6.53 13.17
C LEU A 116 -6.67 6.60 14.67
N LYS A 117 -6.08 7.57 15.41
CA LYS A 117 -6.44 7.81 16.81
C LYS A 117 -7.92 8.11 16.98
N GLN A 118 -8.49 8.99 16.16
CA GLN A 118 -9.94 9.27 16.20
C GLN A 118 -10.77 8.02 15.94
N LYS A 119 -10.38 7.19 14.97
CA LYS A 119 -11.10 5.95 14.65
C LYS A 119 -11.02 4.90 15.76
N ILE A 120 -9.90 4.85 16.47
CA ILE A 120 -9.75 3.99 17.65
C ILE A 120 -10.60 4.52 18.83
N GLU A 121 -10.61 5.82 19.06
CA GLU A 121 -11.43 6.46 20.12
C GLU A 121 -12.95 6.33 19.83
N GLU A 122 -13.34 6.30 18.57
CA GLU A 122 -14.72 6.07 18.10
C GLU A 122 -15.15 4.59 18.18
N ASP A 123 -14.27 3.68 18.59
CA ASP A 123 -14.49 2.22 18.57
C ASP A 123 -14.99 1.74 17.18
N ALA A 124 -14.34 2.24 16.12
CA ALA A 124 -14.80 2.04 14.76
C ALA A 124 -14.71 0.57 14.35
N ASP A 125 -15.83 0.01 13.91
CA ASP A 125 -15.99 -1.40 13.54
C ASP A 125 -15.40 -1.69 12.16
N TYR A 126 -14.06 -1.87 12.10
CA TYR A 126 -13.32 -2.32 10.92
C TYR A 126 -12.38 -3.47 11.25
N ASP A 127 -12.25 -4.43 10.34
CA ASP A 127 -11.29 -5.53 10.50
C ASP A 127 -9.87 -5.12 10.04
N ALA A 128 -9.76 -4.22 9.04
CA ALA A 128 -8.47 -3.78 8.50
C ALA A 128 -8.58 -2.42 7.80
N PHE A 129 -7.44 -1.77 7.63
CA PHE A 129 -7.34 -0.54 6.82
C PHE A 129 -6.32 -0.68 5.69
N CYS A 130 -6.58 0.02 4.59
CA CYS A 130 -5.71 0.11 3.43
C CYS A 130 -5.28 1.56 3.22
N ILE A 131 -4.01 1.80 2.94
CA ILE A 131 -3.48 3.15 2.73
C ILE A 131 -3.08 3.34 1.27
N PHE A 132 -3.51 4.48 0.68
CA PHE A 132 -3.22 4.85 -0.70
C PHE A 132 -2.68 6.27 -0.79
N ASP A 133 -1.75 6.52 -1.70
CA ASP A 133 -1.38 7.89 -2.11
C ASP A 133 -2.43 8.44 -3.06
N ALA A 134 -2.71 9.74 -3.00
CA ALA A 134 -3.81 10.39 -3.71
C ALA A 134 -3.75 10.27 -5.24
N ASP A 135 -2.56 10.04 -5.79
CA ASP A 135 -2.31 9.87 -7.23
C ASP A 135 -2.44 8.41 -7.73
N ASN A 136 -2.80 7.47 -6.87
CA ASN A 136 -2.93 6.06 -7.25
C ASN A 136 -4.22 5.79 -8.05
N ILE A 137 -4.21 4.66 -8.76
CA ILE A 137 -5.41 4.00 -9.31
C ILE A 137 -5.40 2.56 -8.79
N VAL A 138 -6.51 2.12 -8.23
CA VAL A 138 -6.61 0.81 -7.57
C VAL A 138 -7.32 -0.18 -8.48
N ASP A 139 -6.73 -1.38 -8.66
CA ASP A 139 -7.37 -2.48 -9.40
C ASP A 139 -8.67 -2.89 -8.72
N LYS A 140 -9.70 -3.20 -9.49
CA LYS A 140 -11.05 -3.55 -9.00
C LYS A 140 -11.09 -4.77 -8.08
N ASN A 141 -10.08 -5.64 -8.12
CA ASN A 141 -10.01 -6.83 -7.27
C ASN A 141 -9.14 -6.63 -6.03
N PHE A 142 -8.66 -5.40 -5.76
CA PHE A 142 -7.73 -5.15 -4.66
C PHE A 142 -8.31 -5.58 -3.31
N LEU A 143 -9.49 -5.10 -2.92
CA LEU A 143 -10.11 -5.46 -1.65
C LEU A 143 -10.42 -6.94 -1.54
N LYS A 144 -10.82 -7.58 -2.64
CA LYS A 144 -11.03 -9.03 -2.70
C LYS A 144 -9.72 -9.82 -2.46
N ALA A 145 -8.60 -9.33 -3.00
CA ALA A 145 -7.29 -9.93 -2.76
C ALA A 145 -6.84 -9.73 -1.30
N MET A 146 -7.05 -8.54 -0.72
CA MET A 146 -6.76 -8.26 0.70
C MET A 146 -7.62 -9.11 1.61
N ASN A 147 -8.91 -9.25 1.33
CA ASN A 147 -9.83 -10.13 2.06
C ASN A 147 -9.34 -11.59 2.07
N LYS A 148 -8.90 -12.09 0.91
CA LYS A 148 -8.33 -13.44 0.82
C LYS A 148 -7.11 -13.59 1.73
N LYS A 149 -6.22 -12.61 1.76
CA LYS A 149 -5.00 -12.62 2.58
C LYS A 149 -5.31 -12.54 4.08
N LEU A 150 -6.25 -11.69 4.46
CA LEU A 150 -6.72 -11.58 5.84
C LEU A 150 -7.36 -12.90 6.31
N ASN A 151 -8.17 -13.55 5.45
CA ASN A 151 -8.72 -14.90 5.70
C ASN A 151 -7.64 -16.00 5.78
N GLN A 152 -6.43 -15.76 5.25
CA GLN A 152 -5.26 -16.64 5.39
C GLN A 152 -4.45 -16.35 6.66
N GLY A 153 -4.85 -15.36 7.49
CA GLY A 153 -4.18 -14.97 8.72
C GLY A 153 -3.00 -14.02 8.52
N GLU A 154 -2.97 -13.28 7.40
CA GLU A 154 -1.94 -12.27 7.18
C GLU A 154 -2.38 -10.93 7.80
N ASP A 155 -1.62 -10.40 8.74
CA ASP A 155 -1.95 -9.14 9.45
C ASP A 155 -1.52 -7.90 8.66
N VAL A 156 -0.43 -8.00 7.86
CA VAL A 156 0.09 -6.91 7.03
C VAL A 156 0.35 -7.42 5.62
N VAL A 157 -0.22 -6.77 4.61
CA VAL A 157 -0.11 -7.20 3.21
C VAL A 157 0.24 -6.03 2.30
N GLN A 158 1.35 -6.14 1.57
CA GLN A 158 1.68 -5.22 0.49
C GLN A 158 1.01 -5.67 -0.81
N GLY A 159 0.20 -4.79 -1.41
CA GLY A 159 -0.36 -5.01 -2.74
C GLY A 159 0.70 -4.93 -3.84
N TYR A 160 0.40 -5.55 -4.98
CA TYR A 160 1.23 -5.42 -6.18
C TYR A 160 1.19 -3.96 -6.66
N ARG A 161 2.36 -3.38 -6.90
CA ARG A 161 2.51 -2.00 -7.37
C ARG A 161 3.03 -1.99 -8.81
N ASP A 162 2.40 -1.18 -9.64
CA ASP A 162 2.80 -0.99 -11.05
C ASP A 162 2.73 0.50 -11.44
N ILE A 163 3.24 0.82 -12.61
CA ILE A 163 3.19 2.16 -13.22
C ILE A 163 1.97 2.25 -14.14
N LYS A 164 1.22 3.33 -14.02
CA LYS A 164 0.02 3.59 -14.83
C LYS A 164 0.31 3.73 -16.33
N ASN A 165 1.46 4.27 -16.65
CA ASN A 165 1.83 4.74 -18.00
C ASN A 165 3.26 4.32 -18.39
N PRO A 166 3.57 3.02 -18.46
CA PRO A 166 4.95 2.53 -18.68
C PRO A 166 5.51 2.91 -20.06
N SER A 167 4.65 3.27 -21.01
CA SER A 167 5.03 3.59 -22.40
C SER A 167 5.25 5.09 -22.68
N ASP A 168 5.01 5.99 -21.70
CA ASP A 168 5.06 7.44 -21.95
C ASP A 168 6.48 7.96 -22.13
N SER A 169 7.46 7.32 -21.52
CA SER A 169 8.87 7.70 -21.63
C SER A 169 9.81 6.54 -21.25
N TRP A 170 11.08 6.66 -21.61
CA TRP A 170 12.09 5.71 -21.15
C TRP A 170 12.25 5.70 -19.62
N VAL A 171 11.97 6.82 -18.95
CA VAL A 171 12.00 6.94 -17.48
C VAL A 171 10.87 6.12 -16.86
N THR A 172 9.63 6.28 -17.35
CA THR A 172 8.48 5.48 -16.88
C THR A 172 8.64 4.00 -17.17
N ALA A 173 9.20 3.64 -18.34
CA ALA A 173 9.56 2.26 -18.66
C ALA A 173 10.60 1.69 -17.67
N GLY A 174 11.62 2.47 -17.31
CA GLY A 174 12.62 2.10 -16.30
C GLY A 174 11.98 1.84 -14.92
N TYR A 175 11.08 2.71 -14.49
CA TYR A 175 10.34 2.51 -13.24
C TYR A 175 9.40 1.28 -13.29
N ALA A 176 8.77 1.00 -14.42
CA ALA A 176 7.95 -0.20 -14.57
C ALA A 176 8.80 -1.47 -14.40
N ILE A 177 9.95 -1.56 -15.07
CA ILE A 177 10.91 -2.67 -14.92
C ILE A 177 11.36 -2.80 -13.45
N PHE A 178 11.67 -1.67 -12.80
CA PHE A 178 12.04 -1.66 -11.38
C PHE A 178 10.94 -2.26 -10.51
N TYR A 179 9.66 -1.82 -10.64
CA TYR A 179 8.56 -2.35 -9.83
C TYR A 179 8.27 -3.82 -10.14
N TRP A 180 8.30 -4.26 -11.41
CA TRP A 180 8.12 -5.67 -11.77
C TRP A 180 9.21 -6.54 -11.15
N THR A 181 10.46 -6.07 -11.19
CA THR A 181 11.60 -6.75 -10.57
C THR A 181 11.43 -6.83 -9.05
N MET A 182 11.09 -5.72 -8.41
CA MET A 182 10.87 -5.66 -6.96
C MET A 182 9.71 -6.56 -6.52
N ASN A 183 8.58 -6.50 -7.21
CA ASN A 183 7.43 -7.34 -6.89
C ASN A 183 7.76 -8.84 -7.02
N ARG A 184 8.46 -9.21 -8.12
CA ARG A 184 8.75 -10.61 -8.43
C ARG A 184 9.92 -11.15 -7.63
N PHE A 185 11.08 -10.51 -7.72
CA PHE A 185 12.35 -11.06 -7.26
C PHE A 185 12.73 -10.62 -5.85
N TYR A 186 12.03 -9.65 -5.28
CA TYR A 186 12.24 -9.23 -3.90
C TYR A 186 11.05 -9.58 -3.01
N HIS A 187 9.86 -9.01 -3.24
CA HIS A 187 8.72 -9.21 -2.35
C HIS A 187 8.21 -10.65 -2.35
N LEU A 188 7.94 -11.22 -3.53
CA LEU A 188 7.46 -12.60 -3.64
C LEU A 188 8.51 -13.62 -3.17
N ALA A 189 9.79 -13.39 -3.49
CA ALA A 189 10.88 -14.26 -3.06
C ALA A 189 10.97 -14.33 -1.53
N ARG A 190 10.92 -13.18 -0.86
CA ARG A 190 10.94 -13.09 0.61
C ARG A 190 9.70 -13.73 1.22
N TYR A 191 8.52 -13.46 0.67
CA TYR A 191 7.28 -14.09 1.11
C TYR A 191 7.35 -15.63 1.01
N ASN A 192 7.88 -16.15 -0.10
CA ASN A 192 8.08 -17.60 -0.29
C ASN A 192 9.02 -18.24 0.73
N LEU A 193 9.95 -17.47 1.28
CA LEU A 193 10.86 -17.91 2.35
C LEU A 193 10.31 -17.67 3.77
N GLY A 194 9.08 -17.15 3.91
CA GLY A 194 8.53 -16.76 5.22
C GLY A 194 9.19 -15.51 5.81
N LEU A 195 9.89 -14.72 4.99
CA LEU A 195 10.48 -13.44 5.37
C LEU A 195 9.51 -12.30 5.07
N SER A 196 9.55 -11.25 5.87
CA SER A 196 8.71 -10.07 5.66
C SER A 196 9.12 -9.29 4.41
N PRO A 197 8.20 -8.97 3.47
CA PRO A 197 8.45 -8.02 2.40
C PRO A 197 8.55 -6.59 2.95
N LEU A 198 8.98 -5.64 2.12
CA LEU A 198 8.94 -4.22 2.45
C LEU A 198 7.53 -3.65 2.22
N ILE A 199 7.14 -2.69 3.05
CA ILE A 199 5.96 -1.86 2.83
C ILE A 199 6.39 -0.61 2.04
N ASN A 200 5.80 -0.43 0.86
CA ASN A 200 6.17 0.62 -0.09
C ASN A 200 5.41 1.95 0.12
N GLY A 201 4.81 2.15 1.29
CA GLY A 201 4.14 3.39 1.66
C GLY A 201 2.75 3.61 1.06
N THR A 202 2.35 2.82 0.05
CA THR A 202 1.03 2.90 -0.58
C THR A 202 0.55 1.52 -1.06
N GLY A 203 -0.77 1.35 -1.19
CA GLY A 203 -1.37 0.11 -1.67
C GLY A 203 -1.10 -1.08 -0.75
N PHE A 204 -1.14 -0.89 0.56
CA PHE A 204 -0.95 -1.95 1.56
C PHE A 204 -2.12 -1.98 2.55
N MET A 205 -2.33 -3.14 3.12
CA MET A 205 -3.33 -3.41 4.16
C MET A 205 -2.65 -3.69 5.49
N VAL A 206 -3.25 -3.23 6.58
CA VAL A 206 -2.91 -3.59 7.96
C VAL A 206 -4.20 -3.99 8.68
N LYS A 207 -4.16 -5.07 9.43
CA LYS A 207 -5.25 -5.49 10.30
C LYS A 207 -5.43 -4.45 11.41
N PHE A 208 -6.67 -4.16 11.81
CA PHE A 208 -6.97 -3.01 12.68
C PHE A 208 -6.55 -3.21 14.15
N ASP A 209 -6.40 -4.45 14.60
CA ASP A 209 -6.03 -4.83 15.97
C ASP A 209 -4.51 -5.13 16.17
N VAL A 210 -3.65 -4.71 15.22
CA VAL A 210 -2.19 -4.86 15.28
C VAL A 210 -1.51 -3.65 15.89
#